data_16d87c05d6ac64684ab0e49ebbf02c18
#
_entry.id   16d87c05d6ac64684ab0e49ebbf02c18
#
_cell.length_a   1.000
_cell.length_b   1.000
_cell.length_c   1.000
_cell.angle_alpha   90.00
_cell.angle_beta   90.00
_cell.angle_gamma   90.00
#
_symmetry.space_group_name_H-M   'P 1'
#
loop_
_entity.id
_entity.type
_entity.pdbx_description
1 polymer ?
#
loop_
_entity_poly.entity_id
_entity_poly.type
_entity_poly.pdbx_seq_one_letter_code
_entity_poly.pdbx_strand_id
1 'polypeptide(L)'
;TTLAHVSRWGMLVARTDPDQPKHKGLTYFLLDMESEGVDVRPLHQITGEAEFNEVFLTDVRIPHGHVFGEVGGGWGAAVTTLMNERVALGGGVPRKGSGPIADLVKLWTERRDTLDPVAHDVMRDRVADLWTQAEALRLTNWRAREASKGGNPGPEGSVTKLMSAEMNQHIYETCIDLMGPDGMIYDSGYERKRPDGIRLGGGAGTKYSFLRARANTIEGGTSEVMRNILGERVLGLPGDVRVDKEIPWVDVPRN
;
A
#
# COMPACT_ATOMS: atom_id res chain seq x y z
N THR A 1 -10.15 -0.53 -6.36
CA THR A 1 -9.59 -1.91 -6.42
C THR A 1 -8.53 -2.04 -7.49
N THR A 2 -7.45 -2.76 -7.16
CA THR A 2 -6.36 -3.04 -8.10
C THR A 2 -6.79 -4.15 -9.06
N LEU A 3 -6.56 -3.94 -10.38
CA LEU A 3 -6.76 -4.93 -11.44
C LEU A 3 -8.18 -5.51 -11.55
N ALA A 4 -9.20 -4.82 -11.05
CA ALA A 4 -10.59 -5.29 -11.16
C ALA A 4 -11.02 -5.62 -12.60
N HIS A 5 -10.45 -4.92 -13.59
CA HIS A 5 -10.75 -5.11 -15.02
C HIS A 5 -10.25 -6.42 -15.62
N VAL A 6 -9.33 -7.12 -14.96
CA VAL A 6 -8.79 -8.43 -15.40
C VAL A 6 -9.08 -9.54 -14.38
N SER A 7 -9.65 -9.18 -13.23
CA SER A 7 -9.96 -10.15 -12.18
C SER A 7 -11.28 -10.85 -12.48
N ARG A 8 -11.30 -12.17 -12.44
CA ARG A 8 -12.53 -12.96 -12.54
C ARG A 8 -13.35 -12.90 -11.25
N TRP A 9 -12.68 -12.85 -10.11
CA TRP A 9 -13.30 -12.87 -8.80
C TRP A 9 -12.93 -11.66 -7.97
N GLY A 10 -13.91 -11.06 -7.31
CA GLY A 10 -13.76 -9.99 -6.34
C GLY A 10 -14.07 -10.47 -4.92
N MET A 11 -13.36 -9.92 -3.97
CA MET A 11 -13.68 -10.06 -2.54
C MET A 11 -14.52 -8.85 -2.11
N LEU A 12 -15.80 -9.08 -1.83
CA LEU A 12 -16.71 -8.02 -1.44
C LEU A 12 -17.11 -8.16 0.02
N VAL A 13 -16.92 -7.10 0.80
CA VAL A 13 -17.48 -6.97 2.14
C VAL A 13 -18.60 -5.95 2.07
N ALA A 14 -19.82 -6.39 2.31
CA ALA A 14 -21.00 -5.53 2.23
C ALA A 14 -21.82 -5.59 3.51
N ARG A 15 -22.51 -4.49 3.82
CA ARG A 15 -23.43 -4.44 4.93
C ARG A 15 -24.74 -5.15 4.57
N THR A 16 -25.05 -6.19 5.31
CA THR A 16 -26.27 -6.98 5.15
C THR A 16 -27.28 -6.74 6.27
N ASP A 17 -26.83 -6.18 7.40
CA ASP A 17 -27.69 -5.82 8.52
C ASP A 17 -27.31 -4.41 9.05
N PRO A 18 -28.08 -3.37 8.72
CA PRO A 18 -27.81 -2.00 9.16
C PRO A 18 -28.15 -1.75 10.64
N ASP A 19 -28.93 -2.62 11.27
CA ASP A 19 -29.32 -2.50 12.67
C ASP A 19 -28.21 -3.02 13.63
N GLN A 20 -27.17 -3.63 13.07
CA GLN A 20 -25.99 -4.06 13.83
C GLN A 20 -24.93 -2.96 13.90
N PRO A 21 -24.15 -2.93 15.00
CA PRO A 21 -23.03 -1.99 15.14
C PRO A 21 -21.91 -2.25 14.15
N LYS A 22 -21.22 -1.19 13.77
CA LYS A 22 -20.00 -1.04 12.99
C LYS A 22 -19.53 -2.28 12.21
N HIS A 23 -18.95 -3.26 12.87
CA HIS A 23 -18.33 -4.47 12.25
C HIS A 23 -19.23 -5.70 12.26
N LYS A 24 -20.29 -5.68 13.05
CA LYS A 24 -21.35 -6.69 13.03
C LYS A 24 -22.29 -6.38 11.88
N GLY A 25 -22.95 -7.37 11.32
CA GLY A 25 -23.85 -7.16 10.18
C GLY A 25 -23.13 -6.91 8.84
N LEU A 26 -21.83 -7.20 8.74
CA LEU A 26 -21.08 -7.26 7.49
C LEU A 26 -20.96 -8.71 7.04
N THR A 27 -21.19 -8.95 5.75
CA THR A 27 -21.01 -10.27 5.14
C THR A 27 -19.93 -10.24 4.08
N TYR A 28 -19.17 -11.32 3.97
CA TYR A 28 -18.11 -11.47 2.98
C TYR A 28 -18.59 -12.34 1.82
N PHE A 29 -18.39 -11.85 0.60
CA PHE A 29 -18.87 -12.49 -0.62
C PHE A 29 -17.74 -12.73 -1.60
N LEU A 30 -17.82 -13.82 -2.35
CA LEU A 30 -17.08 -14.03 -3.59
C LEU A 30 -17.95 -13.48 -4.73
N LEU A 31 -17.55 -12.32 -5.24
CA LEU A 31 -18.21 -11.62 -6.33
C LEU A 31 -17.66 -12.09 -7.67
N ASP A 32 -18.53 -12.60 -8.54
CA ASP A 32 -18.18 -12.80 -9.93
C ASP A 32 -18.16 -11.45 -10.66
N MET A 33 -16.98 -11.02 -11.08
CA MET A 33 -16.78 -9.70 -11.71
C MET A 33 -17.40 -9.59 -13.11
N GLU A 34 -17.84 -10.71 -13.70
CA GLU A 34 -18.58 -10.74 -14.98
C GLU A 34 -20.10 -10.77 -14.79
N SER A 35 -20.59 -10.68 -13.53
CA SER A 35 -22.02 -10.64 -13.26
C SER A 35 -22.66 -9.38 -13.84
N GLU A 36 -23.91 -9.51 -14.27
CA GLU A 36 -24.73 -8.36 -14.66
C GLU A 36 -24.83 -7.36 -13.49
N GLY A 37 -24.68 -6.07 -13.81
CA GLY A 37 -24.68 -4.99 -12.84
C GLY A 37 -23.31 -4.64 -12.25
N VAL A 38 -22.23 -5.36 -12.60
CA VAL A 38 -20.86 -4.98 -12.25
C VAL A 38 -20.31 -4.08 -13.34
N ASP A 39 -19.98 -2.83 -12.97
CA ASP A 39 -19.35 -1.84 -13.86
C ASP A 39 -17.96 -1.45 -13.30
N VAL A 40 -16.92 -1.72 -14.07
CA VAL A 40 -15.51 -1.49 -13.70
C VAL A 40 -14.96 -0.30 -14.47
N ARG A 41 -14.69 0.80 -13.78
CA ARG A 41 -14.18 2.05 -14.35
C ARG A 41 -12.72 2.28 -13.99
N PRO A 42 -11.87 2.69 -14.95
CA PRO A 42 -10.47 2.96 -14.68
C PRO A 42 -10.29 4.24 -13.86
N LEU A 43 -9.39 4.21 -12.89
CA LEU A 43 -8.82 5.37 -12.23
C LEU A 43 -7.47 5.70 -12.86
N HIS A 44 -7.39 6.82 -13.55
CA HIS A 44 -6.14 7.26 -14.19
C HIS A 44 -5.18 7.82 -13.14
N GLN A 45 -4.01 7.20 -13.06
CA GLN A 45 -2.94 7.59 -12.14
C GLN A 45 -2.01 8.61 -12.79
N ILE A 46 -1.26 9.35 -11.97
CA ILE A 46 -0.24 10.31 -12.45
C ILE A 46 0.91 9.64 -13.23
N THR A 47 1.06 8.32 -13.10
CA THR A 47 2.01 7.52 -13.89
C THR A 47 1.58 7.29 -15.33
N GLY A 48 0.34 7.66 -15.70
CA GLY A 48 -0.28 7.33 -16.99
C GLY A 48 -0.94 5.96 -17.04
N GLU A 49 -0.85 5.17 -15.97
CA GLU A 49 -1.47 3.84 -15.88
C GLU A 49 -2.89 3.92 -15.30
N ALA A 50 -3.67 2.88 -15.47
CA ALA A 50 -5.00 2.71 -14.90
C ALA A 50 -5.20 1.29 -14.37
N GLU A 51 -4.29 0.85 -13.49
CA GLU A 51 -4.40 -0.45 -12.80
C GLU A 51 -5.41 -0.43 -11.66
N PHE A 52 -5.65 0.75 -11.06
CA PHE A 52 -6.70 0.94 -10.08
C PHE A 52 -8.05 1.20 -10.75
N ASN A 53 -9.11 0.74 -10.11
CA ASN A 53 -10.46 0.84 -10.65
C ASN A 53 -11.46 1.20 -9.57
N GLU A 54 -12.49 1.94 -9.97
CA GLU A 54 -13.76 1.97 -9.26
C GLU A 54 -14.61 0.80 -9.74
N VAL A 55 -15.37 0.21 -8.83
CA VAL A 55 -16.30 -0.87 -9.14
C VAL A 55 -17.68 -0.45 -8.62
N PHE A 56 -18.61 -0.29 -9.53
CA PHE A 56 -20.00 0.00 -9.24
C PHE A 56 -20.80 -1.28 -9.30
N LEU A 57 -21.67 -1.46 -8.32
CA LEU A 57 -22.54 -2.64 -8.19
C LEU A 57 -23.99 -2.18 -8.17
N THR A 58 -24.73 -2.54 -9.19
CA THR A 58 -26.16 -2.19 -9.33
C THR A 58 -26.96 -3.46 -9.45
N ASP A 59 -27.78 -3.76 -8.44
CA ASP A 59 -28.67 -4.94 -8.39
C ASP A 59 -27.95 -6.28 -8.67
N VAL A 60 -26.66 -6.37 -8.38
CA VAL A 60 -25.86 -7.59 -8.58
C VAL A 60 -26.38 -8.70 -7.68
N ARG A 61 -26.67 -9.85 -8.25
CA ARG A 61 -27.13 -11.04 -7.53
C ARG A 61 -26.00 -12.00 -7.28
N ILE A 62 -25.69 -12.24 -6.01
CA ILE A 62 -24.65 -13.17 -5.59
C ILE A 62 -25.34 -14.43 -5.03
N PRO A 63 -25.08 -15.63 -5.59
CA PRO A 63 -25.62 -16.88 -5.08
C PRO A 63 -25.23 -17.11 -3.61
N HIS A 64 -26.11 -17.69 -2.81
CA HIS A 64 -25.82 -17.98 -1.39
C HIS A 64 -24.57 -18.85 -1.20
N GLY A 65 -24.27 -19.75 -2.13
CA GLY A 65 -23.02 -20.54 -2.12
C GLY A 65 -21.73 -19.73 -2.26
N HIS A 66 -21.82 -18.46 -2.62
CA HIS A 66 -20.69 -17.52 -2.69
C HIS A 66 -20.54 -16.64 -1.44
N VAL A 67 -21.35 -16.86 -0.40
CA VAL A 67 -21.13 -16.28 0.93
C VAL A 67 -19.96 -17.00 1.58
N PHE A 68 -18.95 -16.26 1.97
CA PHE A 68 -17.78 -16.81 2.66
C PHE A 68 -17.98 -16.67 4.18
N GLY A 69 -18.09 -17.79 4.85
CA GLY A 69 -18.43 -17.85 6.28
C GLY A 69 -19.92 -17.64 6.54
N GLU A 70 -20.25 -17.02 7.66
CA GLU A 70 -21.63 -16.77 8.07
C GLU A 70 -22.09 -15.38 7.68
N VAL A 71 -23.40 -15.22 7.42
CA VAL A 71 -24.03 -13.92 7.22
C VAL A 71 -23.86 -13.08 8.49
N GLY A 72 -23.38 -11.86 8.35
CA GLY A 72 -23.05 -10.96 9.46
C GLY A 72 -21.67 -11.19 10.08
N GLY A 73 -20.96 -12.28 9.73
CA GLY A 73 -19.63 -12.64 10.24
C GLY A 73 -18.46 -12.20 9.36
N GLY A 74 -18.71 -11.46 8.29
CA GLY A 74 -17.72 -11.16 7.23
C GLY A 74 -16.52 -10.32 7.66
N TRP A 75 -16.63 -9.55 8.75
CA TRP A 75 -15.52 -8.73 9.22
C TRP A 75 -14.30 -9.56 9.65
N GLY A 76 -14.55 -10.68 10.34
CA GLY A 76 -13.47 -11.62 10.74
C GLY A 76 -12.71 -12.17 9.54
N ALA A 77 -13.44 -12.57 8.48
CA ALA A 77 -12.85 -13.04 7.23
C ALA A 77 -12.04 -11.94 6.53
N ALA A 78 -12.57 -10.71 6.47
CA ALA A 78 -11.87 -9.57 5.90
C ALA A 78 -10.55 -9.26 6.63
N VAL A 79 -10.56 -9.25 7.95
CA VAL A 79 -9.34 -9.03 8.76
C VAL A 79 -8.31 -10.13 8.50
N THR A 80 -8.73 -11.39 8.42
CA THR A 80 -7.84 -12.51 8.11
C THR A 80 -7.20 -12.34 6.73
N THR A 81 -7.98 -11.95 5.73
CA THR A 81 -7.47 -11.66 4.36
C THR A 81 -6.42 -10.57 4.39
N LEU A 82 -6.72 -9.42 5.03
CA LEU A 82 -5.78 -8.29 5.14
C LEU A 82 -4.50 -8.63 5.91
N MET A 83 -4.59 -9.50 6.93
CA MET A 83 -3.40 -9.97 7.66
C MET A 83 -2.52 -10.86 6.79
N ASN A 84 -3.11 -11.78 6.02
CA ASN A 84 -2.37 -12.66 5.12
C ASN A 84 -1.73 -11.87 3.96
N GLU A 85 -2.43 -10.88 3.42
CA GLU A 85 -1.88 -9.96 2.41
C GLU A 85 -0.61 -9.28 2.92
N ARG A 86 -0.62 -8.74 4.13
CA ARG A 86 0.58 -8.10 4.73
C ARG A 86 1.76 -9.05 4.85
N VAL A 87 1.50 -10.31 5.20
CA VAL A 87 2.55 -11.35 5.28
C VAL A 87 3.10 -11.64 3.88
N ALA A 88 2.22 -11.77 2.89
CA ALA A 88 2.61 -12.04 1.51
C ALA A 88 3.39 -10.88 0.87
N LEU A 89 2.97 -9.63 1.10
CA LEU A 89 3.63 -8.43 0.61
C LEU A 89 4.91 -8.11 1.39
N GLY A 90 5.02 -8.54 2.64
CA GLY A 90 6.19 -8.33 3.49
C GLY A 90 7.46 -9.06 3.01
N GLY A 91 7.42 -9.72 1.84
CA GLY A 91 8.46 -10.46 1.11
C GLY A 91 9.80 -10.54 1.83
N GLY A 92 10.59 -11.56 1.67
CA GLY A 92 11.78 -11.87 2.46
C GLY A 92 12.74 -10.70 2.79
N VAL A 93 13.81 -11.00 3.49
CA VAL A 93 14.85 -10.00 3.80
C VAL A 93 15.58 -9.65 2.50
N PRO A 94 15.52 -8.41 2.01
CA PRO A 94 16.21 -8.01 0.80
C PRO A 94 17.73 -8.07 1.00
N ARG A 95 18.48 -8.15 -0.09
CA ARG A 95 19.94 -8.03 -0.03
C ARG A 95 20.32 -6.61 0.44
N LYS A 96 21.43 -6.50 1.16
CA LYS A 96 21.98 -5.21 1.56
C LYS A 96 22.17 -4.31 0.33
N GLY A 97 21.67 -3.09 0.40
CA GLY A 97 21.79 -2.10 -0.67
C GLY A 97 20.99 -2.42 -1.94
N SER A 98 19.97 -3.30 -1.87
CA SER A 98 19.06 -3.57 -3.00
C SER A 98 17.73 -2.82 -2.86
N GLY A 99 16.96 -2.82 -3.95
CA GLY A 99 15.69 -2.10 -4.02
C GLY A 99 15.87 -0.59 -4.28
N PRO A 100 14.95 0.26 -3.87
CA PRO A 100 14.97 1.69 -4.18
C PRO A 100 16.28 2.40 -3.82
N ILE A 101 16.93 1.99 -2.73
CA ILE A 101 18.20 2.58 -2.32
C ILE A 101 19.32 2.31 -3.33
N ALA A 102 19.26 1.21 -4.07
CA ALA A 102 20.24 0.91 -5.13
C ALA A 102 20.14 1.93 -6.27
N ASP A 103 18.92 2.34 -6.63
CA ASP A 103 18.69 3.34 -7.66
C ASP A 103 19.30 4.69 -7.26
N LEU A 104 19.09 5.09 -6.00
CA LEU A 104 19.66 6.32 -5.46
C LEU A 104 21.19 6.28 -5.44
N VAL A 105 21.79 5.19 -4.94
CA VAL A 105 23.26 5.06 -4.87
C VAL A 105 23.88 5.04 -6.26
N LYS A 106 23.23 4.38 -7.21
CA LYS A 106 23.67 4.38 -8.61
C LYS A 106 23.66 5.81 -9.17
N LEU A 107 22.55 6.51 -9.04
CA LEU A 107 22.41 7.88 -9.55
C LEU A 107 23.38 8.84 -8.86
N TRP A 108 23.56 8.71 -7.55
CA TRP A 108 24.58 9.46 -6.79
C TRP A 108 25.98 9.23 -7.37
N THR A 109 26.34 7.98 -7.62
CA THR A 109 27.67 7.65 -8.17
C THR A 109 27.89 8.24 -9.57
N GLU A 110 26.83 8.33 -10.37
CA GLU A 110 26.87 8.89 -11.72
C GLU A 110 26.91 10.43 -11.74
N ARG A 111 26.30 11.09 -10.73
CA ARG A 111 26.09 12.54 -10.74
C ARG A 111 26.94 13.34 -9.75
N ARG A 112 27.49 12.75 -8.70
CA ARG A 112 28.17 13.43 -7.60
C ARG A 112 29.30 14.38 -8.07
N ASP A 113 30.06 13.96 -9.07
CA ASP A 113 31.19 14.74 -9.56
C ASP A 113 30.78 15.92 -10.45
N THR A 114 29.49 16.06 -10.75
CA THR A 114 28.90 17.20 -11.51
C THR A 114 28.31 18.28 -10.61
N LEU A 115 28.23 18.03 -9.30
CA LEU A 115 27.66 18.95 -8.32
C LEU A 115 28.71 19.96 -7.86
N ASP A 116 28.26 21.18 -7.52
CA ASP A 116 29.11 22.10 -6.79
C ASP A 116 29.40 21.56 -5.37
N PRO A 117 30.47 22.06 -4.70
CA PRO A 117 30.89 21.50 -3.41
C PRO A 117 29.81 21.51 -2.32
N VAL A 118 28.95 22.54 -2.28
CA VAL A 118 27.89 22.66 -1.27
C VAL A 118 26.79 21.67 -1.56
N ALA A 119 26.31 21.61 -2.81
CA ALA A 119 25.32 20.63 -3.24
C ALA A 119 25.81 19.18 -3.06
N HIS A 120 27.10 18.94 -3.37
CA HIS A 120 27.73 17.63 -3.15
C HIS A 120 27.63 17.19 -1.69
N ASP A 121 28.04 18.05 -0.74
CA ASP A 121 28.04 17.68 0.68
C ASP A 121 26.62 17.46 1.22
N VAL A 122 25.67 18.31 0.85
CA VAL A 122 24.26 18.15 1.24
C VAL A 122 23.68 16.85 0.70
N MET A 123 23.92 16.54 -0.58
CA MET A 123 23.41 15.31 -1.20
C MET A 123 24.09 14.07 -0.64
N ARG A 124 25.39 14.11 -0.36
CA ARG A 124 26.10 13.02 0.29
C ARG A 124 25.46 12.66 1.62
N ASP A 125 25.17 13.66 2.44
CA ASP A 125 24.57 13.43 3.76
C ASP A 125 23.15 12.84 3.62
N ARG A 126 22.32 13.33 2.69
CA ARG A 126 21.01 12.72 2.38
C ARG A 126 21.12 11.27 1.95
N VAL A 127 22.02 10.97 1.04
CA VAL A 127 22.23 9.60 0.54
C VAL A 127 22.70 8.68 1.68
N ALA A 128 23.60 9.16 2.55
CA ALA A 128 24.08 8.40 3.71
C ALA A 128 22.97 8.14 4.73
N ASP A 129 22.12 9.14 5.01
CA ASP A 129 20.97 8.99 5.90
C ASP A 129 19.97 7.97 5.37
N LEU A 130 19.54 8.10 4.10
CA LEU A 130 18.64 7.16 3.46
C LEU A 130 19.22 5.74 3.36
N TRP A 131 20.51 5.61 3.14
CA TRP A 131 21.20 4.32 3.20
C TRP A 131 21.10 3.70 4.60
N THR A 132 21.31 4.50 5.64
CA THR A 132 21.22 4.05 7.03
C THR A 132 19.79 3.62 7.37
N GLN A 133 18.78 4.38 6.93
CA GLN A 133 17.38 4.02 7.12
C GLN A 133 17.01 2.73 6.36
N ALA A 134 17.48 2.56 5.12
CA ALA A 134 17.27 1.35 4.34
C ALA A 134 17.88 0.10 5.01
N GLU A 135 19.06 0.25 5.61
CA GLU A 135 19.71 -0.84 6.35
C GLU A 135 18.97 -1.14 7.68
N ALA A 136 18.53 -0.12 8.40
CA ALA A 136 17.71 -0.29 9.59
C ALA A 136 16.41 -1.03 9.28
N LEU A 137 15.74 -0.68 8.18
CA LEU A 137 14.55 -1.36 7.69
C LEU A 137 14.85 -2.83 7.33
N ARG A 138 15.95 -3.09 6.62
CA ARG A 138 16.38 -4.44 6.28
C ARG A 138 16.61 -5.30 7.51
N LEU A 139 17.26 -4.77 8.53
CA LEU A 139 17.50 -5.46 9.80
C LEU A 139 16.21 -5.67 10.59
N THR A 140 15.27 -4.73 10.54
CA THR A 140 13.94 -4.86 11.13
C THR A 140 13.17 -6.01 10.45
N ASN A 141 13.22 -6.11 9.12
CA ASN A 141 12.63 -7.22 8.37
C ASN A 141 13.29 -8.57 8.72
N TRP A 142 14.58 -8.57 8.92
CA TRP A 142 15.28 -9.79 9.37
C TRP A 142 14.80 -10.21 10.76
N ARG A 143 14.73 -9.27 11.71
CA ARG A 143 14.20 -9.53 13.06
C ARG A 143 12.76 -10.07 13.00
N ALA A 144 11.89 -9.44 12.19
CA ALA A 144 10.52 -9.88 11.99
C ALA A 144 10.44 -11.32 11.46
N ARG A 145 11.28 -11.67 10.49
CA ARG A 145 11.37 -13.02 9.93
C ARG A 145 11.83 -14.05 10.97
N GLU A 146 12.82 -13.73 11.78
CA GLU A 146 13.28 -14.63 12.83
C GLU A 146 12.19 -14.81 13.92
N ALA A 147 11.52 -13.74 14.32
CA ALA A 147 10.44 -13.79 15.29
C ALA A 147 9.24 -14.62 14.79
N SER A 148 8.89 -14.54 13.52
CA SER A 148 7.76 -15.29 12.93
C SER A 148 7.96 -16.80 12.93
N LYS A 149 9.21 -17.28 13.01
CA LYS A 149 9.48 -18.73 13.19
C LYS A 149 8.96 -19.26 14.52
N GLY A 150 8.75 -18.41 15.51
CA GLY A 150 8.14 -18.73 16.80
C GLY A 150 6.61 -18.69 16.84
N GLY A 151 5.94 -18.41 15.71
CA GLY A 151 4.48 -18.60 15.53
C GLY A 151 3.60 -17.37 15.61
N ASN A 152 4.06 -16.20 16.03
CA ASN A 152 3.23 -15.00 16.04
C ASN A 152 3.98 -13.79 15.49
N PRO A 153 3.57 -13.22 14.32
CA PRO A 153 4.20 -12.01 13.81
C PRO A 153 3.92 -10.83 14.77
N GLY A 154 4.99 -10.17 15.17
CA GLY A 154 4.93 -8.98 16.01
C GLY A 154 4.48 -7.73 15.23
N PRO A 155 4.67 -6.54 15.82
CA PRO A 155 4.30 -5.26 15.20
C PRO A 155 5.20 -4.86 14.02
N GLU A 156 6.25 -5.63 13.75
CA GLU A 156 7.26 -5.33 12.75
C GLU A 156 6.65 -5.12 11.35
N GLY A 157 5.59 -5.84 11.01
CA GLY A 157 4.89 -5.65 9.73
C GLY A 157 4.35 -4.23 9.54
N SER A 158 3.79 -3.64 10.61
CA SER A 158 3.30 -2.25 10.57
C SER A 158 4.45 -1.24 10.55
N VAL A 159 5.53 -1.50 11.30
CA VAL A 159 6.76 -0.67 11.27
C VAL A 159 7.37 -0.69 9.88
N THR A 160 7.54 -1.89 9.31
CA THR A 160 8.11 -2.07 7.98
C THR A 160 7.31 -1.34 6.91
N LYS A 161 5.98 -1.49 6.93
CA LYS A 161 5.10 -0.82 5.97
C LYS A 161 5.21 0.71 6.08
N LEU A 162 5.18 1.25 7.28
CA LEU A 162 5.28 2.69 7.52
C LEU A 162 6.64 3.23 7.04
N MET A 163 7.74 2.63 7.51
CA MET A 163 9.08 3.05 7.15
C MET A 163 9.36 2.92 5.65
N SER A 164 9.01 1.80 5.03
CA SER A 164 9.26 1.60 3.60
C SER A 164 8.48 2.58 2.74
N ALA A 165 7.22 2.87 3.09
CA ALA A 165 6.38 3.77 2.33
C ALA A 165 6.92 5.20 2.31
N GLU A 166 7.30 5.72 3.48
CA GLU A 166 7.83 7.08 3.62
C GLU A 166 9.25 7.19 3.06
N MET A 167 10.10 6.21 3.35
CA MET A 167 11.46 6.17 2.83
C MET A 167 11.51 6.11 1.30
N ASN A 168 10.62 5.33 0.67
CA ASN A 168 10.56 5.28 -0.81
C ASN A 168 10.27 6.64 -1.42
N GLN A 169 9.38 7.42 -0.83
CA GLN A 169 9.13 8.79 -1.29
C GLN A 169 10.39 9.64 -1.19
N HIS A 170 11.07 9.64 -0.04
CA HIS A 170 12.30 10.41 0.16
C HIS A 170 13.46 9.97 -0.74
N ILE A 171 13.58 8.66 -0.99
CA ILE A 171 14.58 8.13 -1.92
C ILE A 171 14.36 8.69 -3.33
N TYR A 172 13.13 8.56 -3.85
CA TYR A 172 12.86 9.00 -5.22
C TYR A 172 12.79 10.52 -5.36
N GLU A 173 12.40 11.27 -4.32
CA GLU A 173 12.56 12.72 -4.26
C GLU A 173 14.03 13.12 -4.38
N THR A 174 14.91 12.48 -3.61
CA THR A 174 16.35 12.72 -3.68
C THR A 174 16.92 12.35 -5.05
N CYS A 175 16.39 11.31 -5.68
CA CYS A 175 16.78 10.97 -7.05
C CYS A 175 16.39 12.07 -8.05
N ILE A 176 15.17 12.63 -7.95
CA ILE A 176 14.74 13.74 -8.82
C ILE A 176 15.58 14.97 -8.56
N ASP A 177 15.89 15.31 -7.31
CA ASP A 177 16.77 16.43 -6.97
C ASP A 177 18.18 16.26 -7.60
N LEU A 178 18.75 15.05 -7.56
CA LEU A 178 20.03 14.73 -8.22
C LEU A 178 19.96 14.82 -9.75
N MET A 179 18.83 14.56 -10.34
CA MET A 179 18.63 14.69 -11.79
C MET A 179 18.50 16.15 -12.23
N GLY A 180 18.13 17.06 -11.31
CA GLY A 180 17.89 18.46 -11.62
C GLY A 180 16.81 18.64 -12.70
N PRO A 181 17.01 19.52 -13.71
CA PRO A 181 16.02 19.76 -14.78
C PRO A 181 15.59 18.48 -15.53
N ASP A 182 16.51 17.53 -15.71
CA ASP A 182 16.19 16.26 -16.38
C ASP A 182 15.13 15.44 -15.62
N GLY A 183 15.03 15.63 -14.31
CA GLY A 183 14.03 14.99 -13.46
C GLY A 183 12.60 15.44 -13.73
N MET A 184 12.42 16.62 -14.35
CA MET A 184 11.11 17.20 -14.68
C MET A 184 10.54 16.68 -16.00
N ILE A 185 11.35 15.98 -16.81
CA ILE A 185 10.93 15.46 -18.11
C ILE A 185 10.46 14.02 -17.93
N TYR A 186 9.22 13.71 -18.27
CA TYR A 186 8.68 12.36 -18.23
C TYR A 186 8.86 11.66 -19.57
N ASP A 187 9.59 10.56 -19.58
CA ASP A 187 10.09 9.94 -20.82
C ASP A 187 9.02 9.14 -21.59
N SER A 188 7.92 8.78 -20.95
CA SER A 188 6.91 7.88 -21.55
C SER A 188 5.80 8.55 -22.33
N GLY A 189 5.88 9.86 -22.58
CA GLY A 189 4.93 10.59 -23.41
C GLY A 189 3.49 10.68 -22.88
N TYR A 190 3.24 10.38 -21.62
CA TYR A 190 1.92 10.42 -20.97
C TYR A 190 0.83 9.56 -21.64
N GLU A 191 1.23 8.53 -22.37
CA GLU A 191 0.28 7.59 -22.93
C GLU A 191 -0.44 6.85 -21.80
N ARG A 192 -1.78 6.99 -21.77
CA ARG A 192 -2.61 6.32 -20.76
C ARG A 192 -2.74 4.85 -21.12
N LYS A 193 -2.24 3.98 -20.24
CA LYS A 193 -2.25 2.53 -20.43
C LYS A 193 -3.03 1.86 -19.32
N ARG A 194 -3.85 0.89 -19.70
CA ARG A 194 -4.50 -0.01 -18.76
C ARG A 194 -3.75 -1.35 -18.80
N PRO A 195 -2.99 -1.70 -17.75
CA PRO A 195 -2.18 -2.90 -17.79
C PRO A 195 -3.05 -4.16 -17.72
N ASP A 196 -2.64 -5.20 -18.44
CA ASP A 196 -3.32 -6.52 -18.48
C ASP A 196 -2.98 -7.38 -17.25
N GLY A 197 -2.16 -6.89 -16.34
CA GLY A 197 -1.74 -7.60 -15.14
C GLY A 197 -0.82 -6.78 -14.25
N ILE A 198 -0.50 -7.32 -13.08
CA ILE A 198 0.39 -6.68 -12.12
C ILE A 198 1.81 -6.64 -12.67
N ARG A 199 2.38 -5.46 -12.82
CA ARG A 199 3.82 -5.29 -12.99
C ARG A 199 4.49 -5.34 -11.61
N LEU A 200 4.86 -6.54 -11.18
CA LEU A 200 5.66 -6.73 -9.98
C LEU A 200 7.10 -6.28 -10.25
N GLY A 201 7.34 -5.01 -10.03
CA GLY A 201 8.69 -4.46 -9.93
C GLY A 201 9.46 -4.29 -11.24
N GLY A 202 10.10 -3.17 -11.35
CA GLY A 202 11.26 -2.95 -12.21
C GLY A 202 10.96 -2.59 -13.66
N GLY A 203 11.56 -1.53 -14.13
CA GLY A 203 11.69 -1.22 -15.52
C GLY A 203 11.08 0.09 -16.01
N ALA A 204 10.37 0.79 -15.16
CA ALA A 204 9.80 2.08 -15.55
C ALA A 204 10.71 3.29 -15.24
N GLY A 205 11.88 3.06 -14.63
CA GLY A 205 12.86 4.10 -14.32
C GLY A 205 12.54 4.95 -13.08
N THR A 206 13.49 5.79 -12.68
CA THR A 206 13.44 6.61 -11.47
C THR A 206 12.27 7.59 -11.45
N LYS A 207 11.97 8.23 -12.57
CA LYS A 207 10.88 9.21 -12.69
C LYS A 207 9.50 8.57 -12.50
N TYR A 208 9.30 7.40 -13.10
CA TYR A 208 8.10 6.61 -12.86
C TYR A 208 7.98 6.23 -11.38
N SER A 209 9.06 5.72 -10.79
CA SER A 209 9.09 5.32 -9.39
C SER A 209 8.81 6.49 -8.44
N PHE A 210 9.27 7.70 -8.77
CA PHE A 210 8.93 8.92 -8.04
C PHE A 210 7.41 9.18 -8.03
N LEU A 211 6.76 9.11 -9.19
CA LEU A 211 5.31 9.29 -9.29
C LEU A 211 4.58 8.15 -8.57
N ARG A 212 4.99 6.90 -8.80
CA ARG A 212 4.36 5.71 -8.22
C ARG A 212 4.49 5.66 -6.70
N ALA A 213 5.61 6.13 -6.14
CA ALA A 213 5.86 6.15 -4.71
C ALA A 213 4.84 7.00 -3.92
N ARG A 214 4.15 7.94 -4.56
CA ARG A 214 3.07 8.73 -3.90
C ARG A 214 1.97 7.84 -3.33
N ALA A 215 1.68 6.71 -3.96
CA ALA A 215 0.69 5.76 -3.49
C ALA A 215 1.16 4.93 -2.28
N ASN A 216 2.46 4.81 -2.03
CA ASN A 216 3.00 3.94 -0.98
C ASN A 216 2.51 4.32 0.43
N THR A 217 2.26 5.59 0.70
CA THR A 217 1.72 6.05 1.99
C THR A 217 0.21 5.91 2.11
N ILE A 218 -0.48 5.46 1.06
CA ILE A 218 -1.94 5.31 0.98
C ILE A 218 -2.33 3.84 0.88
N GLU A 219 -1.77 3.10 -0.07
CA GLU A 219 -2.08 1.70 -0.35
C GLU A 219 -1.63 0.75 0.78
N GLY A 220 -2.30 -0.39 0.93
CA GLY A 220 -1.97 -1.38 1.98
C GLY A 220 -2.16 -0.89 3.42
N GLY A 221 -2.93 0.17 3.60
CA GLY A 221 -3.13 0.94 4.83
C GLY A 221 -2.30 2.22 4.84
N THR A 222 -2.94 3.35 5.17
CA THR A 222 -2.26 4.65 5.18
C THR A 222 -1.20 4.73 6.27
N SER A 223 -0.26 5.68 6.13
CA SER A 223 0.74 5.97 7.17
C SER A 223 0.08 6.27 8.52
N GLU A 224 -1.04 7.00 8.52
CA GLU A 224 -1.81 7.34 9.72
C GLU A 224 -2.40 6.08 10.37
N VAL A 225 -2.99 5.17 9.57
CA VAL A 225 -3.51 3.88 10.08
C VAL A 225 -2.38 3.06 10.68
N MET A 226 -1.19 3.03 10.06
CA MET A 226 -0.04 2.32 10.63
C MET A 226 0.40 2.93 11.96
N ARG A 227 0.45 4.27 12.06
CA ARG A 227 0.77 4.98 13.31
C ARG A 227 -0.27 4.69 14.40
N ASN A 228 -1.56 4.70 14.07
CA ASN A 228 -2.61 4.36 15.03
C ASN A 228 -2.48 2.92 15.52
N ILE A 229 -2.22 1.95 14.64
CA ILE A 229 -1.99 0.56 15.03
C ILE A 229 -0.78 0.45 15.97
N LEU A 230 0.33 1.10 15.65
CA LEU A 230 1.53 1.09 16.49
C LEU A 230 1.29 1.81 17.82
N GLY A 231 0.64 2.96 17.80
CA GLY A 231 0.31 3.71 19.02
C GLY A 231 -0.61 2.93 19.95
N GLU A 232 -1.78 2.53 19.46
CA GLU A 232 -2.81 1.89 20.28
C GLU A 232 -2.46 0.46 20.71
N ARG A 233 -1.96 -0.37 19.76
CA ARG A 233 -1.81 -1.82 20.00
C ARG A 233 -0.42 -2.23 20.48
N VAL A 234 0.61 -1.44 20.16
CA VAL A 234 2.00 -1.77 20.51
C VAL A 234 2.47 -0.95 21.70
N LEU A 235 2.23 0.37 21.67
CA LEU A 235 2.65 1.27 22.75
C LEU A 235 1.59 1.42 23.84
N GLY A 236 0.37 0.92 23.65
CA GLY A 236 -0.71 1.02 24.63
C GLY A 236 -1.23 2.45 24.85
N LEU A 237 -1.05 3.34 23.85
CA LEU A 237 -1.55 4.69 23.91
C LEU A 237 -3.08 4.71 23.83
N PRO A 238 -3.75 5.71 24.43
CA PRO A 238 -5.20 5.87 24.31
C PRO A 238 -5.62 6.00 22.84
N GLY A 239 -6.66 5.27 22.47
CA GLY A 239 -7.30 5.46 21.17
C GLY A 239 -8.22 6.66 21.15
N ASP A 240 -8.64 7.07 19.94
CA ASP A 240 -9.61 8.13 19.76
C ASP A 240 -10.95 7.81 20.42
N VAL A 241 -11.69 8.86 20.79
CA VAL A 241 -13.09 8.73 21.25
C VAL A 241 -13.93 8.14 20.12
N ARG A 242 -14.52 6.98 20.37
CA ARG A 242 -15.30 6.24 19.40
C ARG A 242 -16.77 6.24 19.79
N VAL A 243 -17.54 7.13 19.19
CA VAL A 243 -18.98 7.26 19.44
C VAL A 243 -19.84 6.28 18.63
N ASP A 244 -19.23 5.62 17.63
CA ASP A 244 -19.88 4.77 16.63
C ASP A 244 -19.76 3.27 16.91
N LYS A 245 -19.10 2.86 18.01
CA LYS A 245 -18.70 1.46 18.24
C LYS A 245 -19.87 0.56 18.65
N GLU A 246 -20.76 1.08 19.47
CA GLU A 246 -21.81 0.31 20.14
C GLU A 246 -23.22 0.59 19.61
N ILE A 247 -23.38 1.60 18.75
CA ILE A 247 -24.69 1.97 18.18
C ILE A 247 -24.92 1.27 16.83
N PRO A 248 -26.17 1.02 16.44
CA PRO A 248 -26.52 0.52 15.11
C PRO A 248 -25.91 1.38 13.99
N TRP A 249 -25.52 0.75 12.88
CA TRP A 249 -24.96 1.49 11.74
C TRP A 249 -25.89 2.55 11.19
N VAL A 250 -27.21 2.28 11.20
CA VAL A 250 -28.24 3.19 10.73
C VAL A 250 -28.29 4.49 11.55
N ASP A 251 -27.94 4.42 12.83
CA ASP A 251 -27.97 5.55 13.78
C ASP A 251 -26.63 6.31 13.87
N VAL A 252 -25.59 5.84 13.17
CA VAL A 252 -24.29 6.54 13.16
C VAL A 252 -24.45 7.89 12.46
N PRO A 253 -24.13 9.03 13.12
CA PRO A 253 -24.19 10.34 12.50
C PRO A 253 -23.36 10.39 11.22
N ARG A 254 -23.96 10.92 10.16
CA ARG A 254 -23.30 11.14 8.86
C ARG A 254 -23.21 12.64 8.64
N ASN A 255 -22.00 13.12 8.40
CA ASN A 255 -21.75 14.51 8.03
C ASN A 255 -22.12 14.75 6.57
#